data_618ecbaa071533a9e5ecaa6fdf42e247
#
_entry.id   618ecbaa071533a9e5ecaa6fdf42e247
#
_cell.length_a   1.000
_cell.length_b   1.000
_cell.length_c   1.000
_cell.angle_alpha   90.00
_cell.angle_beta   90.00
_cell.angle_gamma   90.00
#
_symmetry.space_group_name_H-M   'P 1'
#
loop_
_entity.id
_entity.type
_entity.pdbx_description
1 polymer ?
#
loop_
_entity_poly.entity_id
_entity_poly.type
_entity_poly.pdbx_seq_one_letter_code
_entity_poly.pdbx_strand_id
1 'polypeptide(L)'
;MLRSSASMSIQRTTAAFLLLALTAGCATTSSKPTRSEFADIPVPNGLTYQPSESTIIESPTVKAARLVYRGRLEVASLSDAMRTTLQTNGWRYVSSTSADDVTTQIYEKPGSSLEVHLIDGWWFTYVELTASRTQAQSR
;
A
#
# COMPACT_ATOMS: atom_id res chain seq x y z
N MET A 1 20.84 -57.22 -56.01
CA MET A 1 21.06 -55.84 -56.42
C MET A 1 20.64 -54.91 -55.32
N LEU A 2 21.60 -54.30 -54.68
CA LEU A 2 21.52 -53.48 -53.50
C LEU A 2 21.32 -52.03 -53.89
N ARG A 3 20.48 -51.25 -53.16
CA ARG A 3 20.61 -49.80 -52.98
C ARG A 3 19.90 -49.43 -51.71
N SER A 4 20.60 -49.23 -50.71
CA SER A 4 21.02 -47.94 -50.10
C SER A 4 19.89 -46.93 -49.94
N SER A 5 19.42 -46.79 -48.73
CA SER A 5 18.61 -45.67 -48.25
C SER A 5 19.05 -45.31 -46.82
N ALA A 6 20.13 -44.55 -46.78
CA ALA A 6 20.61 -43.94 -45.54
C ALA A 6 20.88 -42.47 -45.83
N SER A 7 19.88 -41.62 -45.74
CA SER A 7 20.09 -40.15 -45.74
C SER A 7 18.82 -39.36 -45.45
N MET A 8 18.10 -39.63 -44.37
CA MET A 8 16.94 -38.80 -44.05
C MET A 8 16.65 -38.68 -42.51
N SER A 9 17.69 -38.69 -41.71
CA SER A 9 17.49 -38.58 -40.26
C SER A 9 18.26 -37.43 -39.60
N ILE A 10 19.01 -36.62 -40.32
CA ILE A 10 19.83 -35.55 -39.72
C ILE A 10 19.14 -34.15 -39.75
N GLN A 11 18.11 -33.99 -40.58
CA GLN A 11 17.46 -32.68 -40.75
C GLN A 11 16.29 -32.39 -39.75
N ARG A 12 15.92 -33.37 -38.92
CA ARG A 12 14.78 -33.20 -37.99
C ARG A 12 15.19 -32.75 -36.56
N THR A 13 16.47 -32.82 -36.22
CA THR A 13 16.93 -32.50 -34.87
C THR A 13 17.39 -31.06 -34.70
N THR A 14 17.62 -30.30 -35.76
CA THR A 14 18.05 -28.89 -35.68
C THR A 14 16.90 -27.90 -35.59
N ALA A 15 15.68 -28.29 -35.94
CA ALA A 15 14.52 -27.39 -35.87
C ALA A 15 13.87 -27.33 -34.48
N ALA A 16 14.14 -28.31 -33.62
CA ALA A 16 13.57 -28.36 -32.27
C ALA A 16 14.29 -27.51 -31.23
N PHE A 17 15.54 -27.08 -31.50
CA PHE A 17 16.33 -26.30 -30.55
C PHE A 17 16.18 -24.78 -30.67
N LEU A 18 15.53 -24.29 -31.74
CA LEU A 18 15.41 -22.85 -31.99
C LEU A 18 14.10 -22.24 -31.46
N LEU A 19 13.17 -23.04 -30.93
CA LEU A 19 11.87 -22.55 -30.43
C LEU A 19 11.84 -22.33 -28.91
N LEU A 20 12.92 -22.59 -28.17
CA LEU A 20 12.94 -22.53 -26.71
C LEU A 20 13.51 -21.22 -26.12
N ALA A 21 13.83 -20.23 -26.96
CA ALA A 21 14.55 -19.02 -26.52
C ALA A 21 13.72 -17.74 -26.46
N LEU A 22 12.39 -17.79 -26.55
CA LEU A 22 11.53 -16.59 -26.64
C LEU A 22 10.56 -16.41 -25.46
N THR A 23 10.79 -17.06 -24.31
CA THR A 23 10.05 -16.75 -23.09
C THR A 23 10.89 -15.93 -22.11
N ALA A 24 11.49 -14.84 -22.58
CA ALA A 24 11.91 -13.75 -21.69
C ALA A 24 10.64 -13.01 -21.27
N GLY A 25 9.89 -13.61 -20.33
CA GLY A 25 8.77 -12.96 -19.67
C GLY A 25 9.27 -11.70 -19.01
N CYS A 26 8.76 -10.54 -19.44
CA CYS A 26 8.88 -9.30 -18.68
C CYS A 26 8.27 -9.55 -17.30
N ALA A 27 9.10 -9.79 -16.30
CA ALA A 27 8.71 -9.65 -14.91
C ALA A 27 8.47 -8.16 -14.70
N THR A 28 7.23 -7.71 -14.94
CA THR A 28 6.75 -6.44 -14.42
C THR A 28 6.78 -6.59 -12.90
N THR A 29 7.85 -6.11 -12.29
CA THR A 29 7.90 -5.84 -10.86
C THR A 29 6.86 -4.76 -10.60
N SER A 30 5.64 -5.19 -10.30
CA SER A 30 4.64 -4.35 -9.65
C SER A 30 5.26 -3.92 -8.32
N SER A 31 5.80 -2.72 -8.27
CA SER A 31 6.25 -2.11 -7.03
C SER A 31 5.00 -1.93 -6.16
N LYS A 32 4.77 -2.90 -5.27
CA LYS A 32 3.78 -2.80 -4.21
C LYS A 32 4.03 -1.46 -3.51
N PRO A 33 3.05 -0.54 -3.45
CA PRO A 33 3.25 0.74 -2.77
C PRO A 33 3.74 0.46 -1.36
N THR A 34 4.96 0.87 -1.09
CA THR A 34 5.63 0.50 0.15
C THR A 34 5.10 1.46 1.22
N ARG A 35 4.34 0.94 2.16
CA ARG A 35 3.91 1.63 3.40
C ARG A 35 5.08 2.29 4.17
N SER A 36 6.32 1.98 3.79
CA SER A 36 7.54 2.40 4.48
C SER A 36 7.66 3.92 4.71
N GLU A 37 7.14 4.74 3.79
CA GLU A 37 7.21 6.20 3.90
C GLU A 37 6.35 6.79 5.02
N PHE A 38 5.33 6.07 5.46
CA PHE A 38 4.41 6.44 6.53
C PHE A 38 4.35 5.38 7.64
N ALA A 39 5.41 4.57 7.76
CA ALA A 39 5.51 3.52 8.77
C ALA A 39 5.56 4.07 10.22
N ASP A 40 5.89 5.34 10.38
CA ASP A 40 5.90 6.06 11.66
C ASP A 40 4.50 6.50 12.13
N ILE A 41 3.45 6.31 11.30
CA ILE A 41 2.08 6.47 11.75
C ILE A 41 1.63 5.14 12.39
N PRO A 42 1.53 5.08 13.71
CA PRO A 42 1.15 3.85 14.40
C PRO A 42 -0.34 3.57 14.16
N VAL A 43 -0.65 2.30 13.97
CA VAL A 43 -2.01 1.83 13.78
C VAL A 43 -2.33 0.80 14.86
N PRO A 44 -3.47 0.92 15.57
CA PRO A 44 -3.88 -0.04 16.57
C PRO A 44 -3.97 -1.48 16.04
N ASN A 45 -3.76 -2.45 16.94
CA ASN A 45 -3.92 -3.86 16.61
C ASN A 45 -5.37 -4.18 16.22
N GLY A 46 -5.55 -5.20 15.39
CA GLY A 46 -6.87 -5.64 14.93
C GLY A 46 -7.33 -5.00 13.61
N LEU A 47 -6.52 -4.10 13.05
CA LEU A 47 -6.73 -3.50 11.74
C LEU A 47 -5.85 -4.16 10.68
N THR A 48 -6.43 -4.42 9.51
CA THR A 48 -5.75 -5.00 8.34
C THR A 48 -5.64 -3.97 7.23
N TYR A 49 -4.42 -3.71 6.77
CA TYR A 49 -4.14 -2.79 5.66
C TYR A 49 -4.79 -3.25 4.36
N GLN A 50 -5.38 -2.30 3.61
CA GLN A 50 -6.04 -2.51 2.32
C GLN A 50 -5.22 -1.86 1.19
N PRO A 51 -4.27 -2.56 0.57
CA PRO A 51 -3.38 -1.97 -0.44
C PRO A 51 -4.12 -1.48 -1.69
N SER A 52 -5.19 -2.17 -2.09
CA SER A 52 -5.99 -1.82 -3.28
C SER A 52 -6.80 -0.53 -3.12
N GLU A 53 -7.04 -0.12 -1.88
CA GLU A 53 -7.81 1.08 -1.54
C GLU A 53 -6.91 2.23 -1.10
N SER A 54 -5.60 1.98 -0.98
CA SER A 54 -4.61 2.93 -0.51
C SER A 54 -3.84 3.55 -1.68
N THR A 55 -3.47 4.82 -1.53
CA THR A 55 -2.71 5.58 -2.54
C THR A 55 -1.57 6.33 -1.87
N ILE A 56 -0.39 6.32 -2.48
CA ILE A 56 0.76 7.13 -2.05
C ILE A 56 1.16 8.01 -3.23
N ILE A 57 1.35 9.30 -2.97
CA ILE A 57 1.74 10.31 -3.93
C ILE A 57 3.05 10.93 -3.46
N GLU A 58 4.04 10.91 -4.34
CA GLU A 58 5.33 11.53 -4.09
C GLU A 58 5.61 12.63 -5.10
N SER A 59 6.03 13.78 -4.60
CA SER A 59 6.55 14.89 -5.40
C SER A 59 7.86 15.40 -4.77
N PRO A 60 8.64 16.22 -5.47
CA PRO A 60 9.89 16.75 -4.93
C PRO A 60 9.75 17.54 -3.62
N THR A 61 8.58 18.09 -3.35
CA THR A 61 8.33 19.00 -2.21
C THR A 61 7.35 18.44 -1.19
N VAL A 62 6.51 17.48 -1.57
CA VAL A 62 5.45 16.94 -0.72
C VAL A 62 5.32 15.44 -0.94
N LYS A 63 5.20 14.71 0.15
CA LYS A 63 4.72 13.32 0.17
C LYS A 63 3.33 13.30 0.80
N ALA A 64 2.40 12.63 0.15
CA ALA A 64 1.04 12.45 0.65
C ALA A 64 0.61 10.99 0.51
N ALA A 65 -0.21 10.52 1.44
CA ALA A 65 -0.77 9.17 1.38
C ALA A 65 -2.22 9.16 1.88
N ARG A 66 -3.03 8.35 1.24
CA ARG A 66 -4.29 7.86 1.77
C ARG A 66 -4.12 6.37 2.03
N LEU A 67 -4.10 5.97 3.31
CA LEU A 67 -3.93 4.58 3.75
C LEU A 67 -5.24 4.09 4.32
N VAL A 68 -5.75 2.98 3.82
CA VAL A 68 -7.01 2.39 4.25
C VAL A 68 -6.73 1.11 5.03
N TYR A 69 -7.41 0.98 6.16
CA TYR A 69 -7.41 -0.19 7.02
C TYR A 69 -8.84 -0.61 7.31
N ARG A 70 -9.05 -1.87 7.64
CA ARG A 70 -10.33 -2.35 8.13
C ARG A 70 -10.15 -3.35 9.26
N GLY A 71 -11.12 -3.40 10.16
CA GLY A 71 -11.16 -4.36 11.28
C GLY A 71 -12.57 -4.52 11.82
N ARG A 72 -12.72 -5.39 12.80
CA ARG A 72 -13.96 -5.54 13.56
C ARG A 72 -13.76 -4.95 14.95
N LEU A 73 -13.69 -3.64 15.01
CA LEU A 73 -13.45 -2.88 16.22
C LEU A 73 -14.59 -1.87 16.40
N GLU A 74 -14.95 -1.61 17.63
CA GLU A 74 -15.94 -0.59 17.97
C GLU A 74 -15.32 0.81 17.80
N VAL A 75 -16.02 1.74 17.12
CA VAL A 75 -15.48 3.04 16.68
C VAL A 75 -15.05 3.91 17.85
N ALA A 76 -15.79 3.95 18.96
CA ALA A 76 -15.44 4.79 20.10
C ALA A 76 -14.13 4.31 20.74
N SER A 77 -14.01 3.01 21.00
CA SER A 77 -12.78 2.41 21.54
C SER A 77 -11.59 2.61 20.58
N LEU A 78 -11.81 2.47 19.28
CA LEU A 78 -10.79 2.69 18.27
C LEU A 78 -10.37 4.16 18.19
N SER A 79 -11.31 5.09 18.32
CA SER A 79 -11.06 6.54 18.39
C SER A 79 -10.11 6.91 19.54
N ASP A 80 -10.38 6.36 20.73
CA ASP A 80 -9.53 6.58 21.92
C ASP A 80 -8.16 5.91 21.77
N ALA A 81 -8.12 4.70 21.24
CA ALA A 81 -6.85 4.01 20.95
C ALA A 81 -6.00 4.76 19.93
N MET A 82 -6.59 5.28 18.85
CA MET A 82 -5.90 6.10 17.86
C MET A 82 -5.33 7.36 18.50
N ARG A 83 -6.14 8.09 19.29
CA ARG A 83 -5.70 9.31 19.98
C ARG A 83 -4.52 9.03 20.90
N THR A 84 -4.63 8.03 21.77
CA THR A 84 -3.58 7.66 22.71
C THR A 84 -2.28 7.27 21.99
N THR A 85 -2.40 6.41 20.98
CA THR A 85 -1.26 5.89 20.22
C THR A 85 -0.57 7.01 19.44
N LEU A 86 -1.31 7.88 18.77
CA LEU A 86 -0.76 8.98 17.98
C LEU A 86 -0.07 10.01 18.89
N GLN A 87 -0.69 10.41 20.02
CA GLN A 87 -0.09 11.34 20.96
C GLN A 87 1.19 10.80 21.58
N THR A 88 1.23 9.52 21.94
CA THR A 88 2.44 8.86 22.47
C THR A 88 3.57 8.83 21.43
N ASN A 89 3.23 8.84 20.13
CA ASN A 89 4.18 8.92 19.03
C ASN A 89 4.46 10.35 18.54
N GLY A 90 4.12 11.35 19.35
CA GLY A 90 4.47 12.75 19.13
C GLY A 90 3.56 13.51 18.18
N TRP A 91 2.38 12.97 17.84
CA TRP A 91 1.37 13.72 17.12
C TRP A 91 0.57 14.61 18.07
N ARG A 92 0.43 15.87 17.74
CA ARG A 92 -0.41 16.80 18.47
C ARG A 92 -1.86 16.65 17.99
N TYR A 93 -2.76 16.33 18.90
CA TYR A 93 -4.19 16.32 18.62
C TYR A 93 -4.69 17.76 18.42
N VAL A 94 -5.47 17.98 17.36
CA VAL A 94 -6.04 19.29 17.01
C VAL A 94 -7.53 19.32 17.28
N SER A 95 -8.28 18.39 16.68
CA SER A 95 -9.75 18.36 16.80
C SER A 95 -10.32 16.98 16.51
N SER A 96 -11.57 16.77 16.94
CA SER A 96 -12.40 15.65 16.51
C SER A 96 -13.80 16.14 16.21
N THR A 97 -14.39 15.58 15.16
CA THR A 97 -15.79 15.82 14.77
C THR A 97 -16.42 14.47 14.48
N SER A 98 -17.64 14.26 14.95
CA SER A 98 -18.44 13.08 14.60
C SER A 98 -19.71 13.54 13.92
N ALA A 99 -19.98 13.00 12.75
CA ALA A 99 -21.17 13.26 11.96
C ALA A 99 -21.58 11.96 11.27
N ASP A 100 -22.84 11.60 11.40
CA ASP A 100 -23.38 10.34 10.91
C ASP A 100 -22.54 9.16 11.42
N ASP A 101 -22.09 8.27 10.53
CA ASP A 101 -21.29 7.08 10.86
C ASP A 101 -19.76 7.34 10.75
N VAL A 102 -19.33 8.61 10.70
CA VAL A 102 -17.92 8.99 10.53
C VAL A 102 -17.43 9.83 11.69
N THR A 103 -16.34 9.40 12.32
CA THR A 103 -15.57 10.20 13.27
C THR A 103 -14.28 10.63 12.62
N THR A 104 -14.06 11.92 12.49
CA THR A 104 -12.84 12.53 11.95
C THR A 104 -11.99 13.08 13.07
N GLN A 105 -10.70 12.73 13.09
CA GLN A 105 -9.70 13.29 14.01
C GLN A 105 -8.57 13.93 13.22
N ILE A 106 -8.10 15.08 13.68
CA ILE A 106 -7.00 15.83 13.04
C ILE A 106 -5.82 15.91 13.98
N TYR A 107 -4.64 15.65 13.43
CA TYR A 107 -3.36 15.64 14.12
C TYR A 107 -2.28 16.38 13.33
N GLU A 108 -1.30 16.90 14.03
CA GLU A 108 -0.16 17.63 13.45
C GLU A 108 1.16 17.21 14.08
N LYS A 109 2.21 17.25 13.28
CA LYS A 109 3.63 17.29 13.66
C LYS A 109 4.33 18.40 12.87
N PRO A 110 5.52 18.87 13.29
CA PRO A 110 6.28 19.80 12.46
C PRO A 110 6.45 19.29 11.02
N GLY A 111 5.96 20.05 10.04
CA GLY A 111 6.00 19.69 8.62
C GLY A 111 5.10 18.53 8.18
N SER A 112 4.19 18.07 9.05
CA SER A 112 3.31 16.94 8.74
C SER A 112 1.90 17.18 9.28
N SER A 113 0.91 16.74 8.53
CA SER A 113 -0.49 16.67 8.97
C SER A 113 -1.05 15.26 8.77
N LEU A 114 -1.99 14.89 9.61
CA LEU A 114 -2.68 13.61 9.56
C LEU A 114 -4.16 13.81 9.88
N GLU A 115 -4.99 13.35 8.98
CA GLU A 115 -6.43 13.25 9.18
C GLU A 115 -6.80 11.77 9.26
N VAL A 116 -7.59 11.42 10.27
CA VAL A 116 -8.05 10.05 10.55
C VAL A 116 -9.56 10.02 10.43
N HIS A 117 -10.09 9.27 9.50
CA HIS A 117 -11.51 8.98 9.40
C HIS A 117 -11.78 7.58 9.93
N LEU A 118 -12.63 7.48 10.93
CA LEU A 118 -13.16 6.23 11.48
C LEU A 118 -14.60 6.08 10.98
N ILE A 119 -14.84 5.09 10.16
CA ILE A 119 -16.12 4.88 9.47
C ILE A 119 -16.76 3.61 10.02
N ASP A 120 -17.93 3.76 10.62
CA ASP A 120 -18.71 2.62 11.11
C ASP A 120 -19.47 1.97 9.95
N GLY A 121 -19.02 0.82 9.51
CA GLY A 121 -19.63 0.05 8.44
C GLY A 121 -20.36 -1.17 8.99
N TRP A 122 -21.30 -1.71 8.23
CA TRP A 122 -22.17 -2.83 8.61
C TRP A 122 -21.46 -4.08 9.18
N TRP A 123 -20.29 -4.44 8.57
CA TRP A 123 -19.52 -5.63 8.98
C TRP A 123 -18.15 -5.30 9.49
N PHE A 124 -17.61 -4.17 9.09
CA PHE A 124 -16.25 -3.74 9.40
C PHE A 124 -16.23 -2.25 9.70
N THR A 125 -15.38 -1.88 10.63
CA THR A 125 -14.93 -0.50 10.79
C THR A 125 -13.79 -0.24 9.84
N TYR A 126 -13.87 0.85 9.08
CA TYR A 126 -12.80 1.32 8.21
C TYR A 126 -12.06 2.48 8.86
N VAL A 127 -10.75 2.51 8.66
CA VAL A 127 -9.89 3.61 9.08
C VAL A 127 -9.17 4.14 7.86
N GLU A 128 -9.44 5.38 7.50
CA GLU A 128 -8.70 6.08 6.46
C GLU A 128 -7.75 7.08 7.10
N LEU A 129 -6.47 6.97 6.79
CA LEU A 129 -5.43 7.89 7.21
C LEU A 129 -5.00 8.73 6.01
N THR A 130 -5.31 10.01 6.02
CA THR A 130 -4.79 10.96 5.02
C THR A 130 -3.65 11.74 5.63
N ALA A 131 -2.43 11.40 5.20
CA ALA A 131 -1.21 12.02 5.71
C ALA A 131 -0.53 12.87 4.63
N SER A 132 0.03 14.00 5.03
CA SER A 132 0.89 14.81 4.17
C SER A 132 2.16 15.23 4.91
N ARG A 133 3.27 15.33 4.18
CA ARG A 133 4.58 15.78 4.67
C ARG A 133 5.24 16.70 3.69
N THR A 134 5.74 17.81 4.21
CA THR A 134 6.62 18.70 3.45
C THR A 134 8.03 18.12 3.45
N GLN A 135 8.64 17.97 2.29
CA GLN A 135 10.05 17.62 2.18
C GLN A 135 10.87 18.91 2.23
N ALA A 136 11.84 18.99 3.16
CA ALA A 136 12.82 20.04 3.13
C ALA A 136 13.67 19.85 1.85
N GLN A 137 13.63 20.82 0.94
CA GLN A 137 14.60 20.86 -0.16
C GLN A 137 16.00 21.02 0.44
N SER A 138 16.82 19.98 0.31
CA SER A 138 18.26 20.12 0.53
C SER A 138 18.82 21.07 -0.53
N ARG A 139 19.17 22.27 -0.12
CA ARG A 139 19.99 23.21 -0.94
C ARG A 139 21.42 22.71 -0.99
#